data_e9bff2bbe75d322bd06eb2391bb9636f
#
_entry.id   e9bff2bbe75d322bd06eb2391bb9636f
#
_cell.length_a   1.000
_cell.length_b   1.000
_cell.length_c   1.000
_cell.angle_alpha   90.00
_cell.angle_beta   90.00
_cell.angle_gamma   90.00
#
_symmetry.space_group_name_H-M   'P 1'
#
loop_
_entity.id
_entity.type
_entity.pdbx_description
1 polymer ?
#
loop_
_entity_poly.entity_id
_entity_poly.type
_entity_poly.pdbx_seq_one_letter_code
_entity_poly.pdbx_strand_id
1 'polypeptide(L)'
;MSKKNLKVGIIGAGIQGVCNALFLQKKGYQVILFDRDEPGNAASYGNAGHFSPYASVPLNRPDIVSDVPSMLMSSRGPLALKWNYVPKMIPWFSKFLMNCTNDKMMHTAKNMHQILDQSLLAYDELFEEIDLEGLVENNGILYVWNEKNLKSRELAVSYTHLRAHETIAN
;
A
#
# COMPACT_ATOMS: atom_id res chain seq x y z
N MET A 1 -16.80 27.00 17.25
CA MET A 1 -16.53 27.52 15.88
C MET A 1 -17.16 26.55 14.88
N SER A 2 -17.95 27.04 13.92
CA SER A 2 -18.53 26.20 12.88
C SER A 2 -17.43 25.70 11.98
N LYS A 3 -17.40 24.37 11.67
CA LYS A 3 -16.43 23.75 10.75
C LYS A 3 -16.41 24.40 9.35
N LYS A 4 -17.50 25.03 8.95
CA LYS A 4 -17.67 25.72 7.66
C LYS A 4 -16.71 26.88 7.40
N ASN A 5 -16.02 27.39 8.43
CA ASN A 5 -15.09 28.52 8.29
C ASN A 5 -13.61 28.12 8.37
N LEU A 6 -13.31 26.82 8.54
CA LEU A 6 -11.93 26.34 8.59
C LEU A 6 -11.44 26.03 7.17
N LYS A 7 -10.30 26.64 6.83
CA LYS A 7 -9.59 26.36 5.58
C LYS A 7 -8.48 25.33 5.83
N VAL A 8 -8.41 24.33 4.98
CA VAL A 8 -7.39 23.28 5.03
C VAL A 8 -6.58 23.33 3.75
N GLY A 9 -5.28 23.53 3.87
CA GLY A 9 -4.34 23.43 2.76
C GLY A 9 -3.75 22.01 2.69
N ILE A 10 -3.77 21.38 1.52
CA ILE A 10 -3.15 20.08 1.28
C ILE A 10 -2.03 20.28 0.27
N ILE A 11 -0.84 19.82 0.61
CA ILE A 11 0.34 19.85 -0.28
C ILE A 11 0.44 18.50 -0.99
N GLY A 12 0.32 18.54 -2.31
CA GLY A 12 0.29 17.38 -3.19
C GLY A 12 -1.11 17.07 -3.71
N ALA A 13 -1.29 17.11 -5.02
CA ALA A 13 -2.54 16.77 -5.73
C ALA A 13 -2.46 15.42 -6.45
N GLY A 14 -1.69 14.47 -5.93
CA GLY A 14 -1.76 13.07 -6.29
C GLY A 14 -3.00 12.41 -5.68
N ILE A 15 -3.21 11.11 -5.92
CA ILE A 15 -4.40 10.36 -5.48
C ILE A 15 -4.67 10.54 -3.96
N GLN A 16 -3.64 10.52 -3.14
CA GLN A 16 -3.77 10.71 -1.69
C GLN A 16 -4.30 12.10 -1.32
N GLY A 17 -3.74 13.15 -1.95
CA GLY A 17 -4.17 14.52 -1.69
C GLY A 17 -5.59 14.78 -2.15
N VAL A 18 -5.95 14.30 -3.33
CA VAL A 18 -7.31 14.44 -3.90
C VAL A 18 -8.34 13.72 -3.04
N CYS A 19 -8.13 12.45 -2.67
CA CYS A 19 -9.05 11.71 -1.82
C CYS A 19 -9.25 12.40 -0.46
N ASN A 20 -8.16 12.82 0.20
CA ASN A 20 -8.26 13.55 1.45
C ASN A 20 -9.02 14.89 1.30
N ALA A 21 -8.81 15.60 0.19
CA ALA A 21 -9.53 16.84 -0.10
C ALA A 21 -11.03 16.61 -0.20
N LEU A 22 -11.44 15.59 -0.97
CA LEU A 22 -12.86 15.25 -1.15
C LEU A 22 -13.53 14.89 0.18
N PHE A 23 -12.91 14.02 1.00
CA PHE A 23 -13.45 13.69 2.32
C PHE A 23 -13.54 14.89 3.27
N LEU A 24 -12.56 15.79 3.24
CA LEU A 24 -12.62 17.02 4.03
C LEU A 24 -13.73 17.98 3.54
N GLN A 25 -13.93 18.08 2.23
CA GLN A 25 -15.04 18.85 1.65
C GLN A 25 -16.39 18.27 2.06
N LYS A 26 -16.58 16.94 1.98
CA LYS A 26 -17.79 16.26 2.48
C LYS A 26 -18.04 16.57 3.97
N LYS A 27 -16.98 16.72 4.76
CA LYS A 27 -17.08 17.12 6.19
C LYS A 27 -17.29 18.62 6.40
N GLY A 28 -17.42 19.42 5.35
CA GLY A 28 -17.74 20.83 5.37
C GLY A 28 -16.54 21.78 5.57
N TYR A 29 -15.31 21.30 5.31
CA TYR A 29 -14.14 22.17 5.29
C TYR A 29 -13.98 22.86 3.93
N GLN A 30 -13.39 24.06 3.92
CA GLN A 30 -12.89 24.66 2.70
C GLN A 30 -11.48 24.10 2.43
N VAL A 31 -11.29 23.42 1.30
CA VAL A 31 -10.01 22.77 0.99
C VAL A 31 -9.33 23.47 -0.19
N ILE A 32 -8.03 23.67 -0.07
CA ILE A 32 -7.15 24.19 -1.13
C ILE A 32 -6.05 23.15 -1.34
N LEU A 33 -5.93 22.67 -2.59
CA LEU A 33 -4.82 21.81 -3.01
C LEU A 33 -3.69 22.66 -3.58
N PHE A 34 -2.47 22.37 -3.16
CA PHE A 34 -1.24 22.96 -3.68
C PHE A 34 -0.40 21.87 -4.34
N ASP A 35 -0.13 22.00 -5.61
CA ASP A 35 0.81 21.17 -6.34
C ASP A 35 1.63 22.04 -7.30
N ARG A 36 2.77 21.55 -7.72
CA ARG A 36 3.60 22.20 -8.74
C ARG A 36 3.10 21.88 -10.15
N ASP A 37 2.36 20.78 -10.33
CA ASP A 37 1.86 20.27 -11.60
C ASP A 37 0.33 20.11 -11.53
N GLU A 38 -0.29 19.80 -12.66
CA GLU A 38 -1.70 19.46 -12.73
C GLU A 38 -2.03 18.24 -11.85
N PRO A 39 -3.23 18.18 -11.25
CA PRO A 39 -3.62 17.07 -10.39
C PRO A 39 -3.44 15.71 -11.08
N GLY A 40 -2.80 14.78 -10.37
CA GLY A 40 -2.57 13.43 -10.85
C GLY A 40 -1.33 13.25 -11.74
N ASN A 41 -0.70 14.30 -12.24
CA ASN A 41 0.40 14.22 -13.22
C ASN A 41 1.77 13.85 -12.64
N ALA A 42 1.87 13.54 -11.35
CA ALA A 42 3.13 13.11 -10.72
C ALA A 42 3.15 11.58 -10.52
N ALA A 43 3.49 11.11 -9.33
CA ALA A 43 3.65 9.68 -9.00
C ALA A 43 2.36 8.85 -9.14
N SER A 44 1.19 9.48 -9.14
CA SER A 44 -0.09 8.79 -9.37
C SER A 44 -0.35 8.48 -10.83
N TYR A 45 0.29 9.19 -11.75
CA TYR A 45 0.15 8.96 -13.18
C TYR A 45 0.83 7.66 -13.61
N GLY A 46 0.13 6.85 -14.40
CA GLY A 46 0.70 5.62 -14.95
C GLY A 46 0.93 4.52 -13.90
N ASN A 47 0.31 4.61 -12.73
CA ASN A 47 0.31 3.49 -11.78
C ASN A 47 -0.44 2.28 -12.34
N ALA A 48 -0.34 1.12 -11.67
CA ALA A 48 -0.95 -0.12 -12.15
C ALA A 48 -2.49 -0.13 -12.07
N GLY A 49 -3.13 0.91 -11.52
CA GLY A 49 -4.58 1.01 -11.38
C GLY A 49 -5.19 -0.11 -10.53
N HIS A 50 -4.43 -0.63 -9.56
CA HIS A 50 -4.82 -1.82 -8.83
C HIS A 50 -5.13 -1.48 -7.36
N PHE A 51 -6.33 -1.83 -6.92
CA PHE A 51 -6.72 -1.76 -5.51
C PHE A 51 -6.33 -3.06 -4.80
N SER A 52 -5.41 -2.98 -3.84
CA SER A 52 -4.85 -4.14 -3.14
C SER A 52 -5.05 -4.03 -1.62
N PRO A 53 -6.27 -4.14 -1.10
CA PRO A 53 -6.53 -4.04 0.34
C PRO A 53 -5.86 -5.15 1.15
N TYR A 54 -5.48 -6.24 0.50
CA TYR A 54 -4.83 -7.38 1.14
C TYR A 54 -3.30 -7.30 1.17
N ALA A 55 -2.69 -6.26 0.60
CA ALA A 55 -1.24 -6.07 0.57
C ALA A 55 -0.68 -5.55 1.91
N SER A 56 -1.08 -6.18 3.02
CA SER A 56 -0.66 -5.79 4.37
C SER A 56 0.68 -6.38 4.79
N VAL A 57 1.17 -7.41 4.10
CA VAL A 57 2.42 -8.08 4.44
C VAL A 57 3.62 -7.23 4.04
N PRO A 58 4.44 -6.77 4.99
CA PRO A 58 5.59 -5.94 4.67
C PRO A 58 6.75 -6.76 4.06
N LEU A 59 7.67 -6.07 3.38
CA LEU A 59 8.84 -6.69 2.77
C LEU A 59 9.85 -7.27 3.79
N ASN A 60 9.86 -6.78 5.02
CA ASN A 60 10.78 -7.21 6.07
C ASN A 60 10.40 -8.57 6.69
N ARG A 61 10.09 -9.53 5.85
CA ARG A 61 9.84 -10.92 6.25
C ARG A 61 11.17 -11.62 6.58
N PRO A 62 11.20 -12.55 7.55
CA PRO A 62 12.43 -13.28 7.89
C PRO A 62 13.00 -14.08 6.72
N ASP A 63 12.15 -14.64 5.86
CA ASP A 63 12.54 -15.43 4.68
C ASP A 63 13.24 -14.61 3.61
N ILE A 64 12.96 -13.30 3.51
CA ILE A 64 13.61 -12.45 2.49
C ILE A 64 15.13 -12.41 2.65
N VAL A 65 15.63 -12.56 3.87
CA VAL A 65 17.07 -12.53 4.15
C VAL A 65 17.79 -13.67 3.43
N SER A 66 17.15 -14.85 3.36
CA SER A 66 17.68 -16.01 2.61
C SER A 66 17.54 -15.86 1.10
N ASP A 67 16.57 -15.10 0.63
CA ASP A 67 16.27 -14.93 -0.79
C ASP A 67 17.11 -13.83 -1.46
N VAL A 68 17.59 -12.85 -0.70
CA VAL A 68 18.39 -11.72 -1.23
C VAL A 68 19.60 -12.17 -2.07
N PRO A 69 20.42 -13.14 -1.67
CA PRO A 69 21.55 -13.56 -2.50
C PRO A 69 21.13 -14.08 -3.88
N SER A 70 20.08 -14.89 -3.94
CA SER A 70 19.54 -15.43 -5.20
C SER A 70 18.95 -14.33 -6.08
N MET A 71 18.29 -13.35 -5.49
CA MET A 71 17.72 -12.19 -6.20
C MET A 71 18.81 -11.32 -6.82
N LEU A 72 19.94 -11.15 -6.14
CA LEU A 72 21.09 -10.36 -6.63
C LEU A 72 21.89 -11.06 -7.73
N MET A 73 21.96 -12.40 -7.69
CA MET A 73 22.69 -13.19 -8.68
C MET A 73 21.92 -13.35 -9.99
N SER A 74 20.64 -13.12 -10.00
CA SER A 74 19.80 -13.25 -11.20
C SER A 74 19.79 -11.95 -11.99
N SER A 75 20.17 -12.00 -13.27
CA SER A 75 20.08 -10.86 -14.19
C SER A 75 18.63 -10.38 -14.45
N ARG A 76 17.65 -11.24 -14.15
CA ARG A 76 16.21 -10.95 -14.22
C ARG A 76 15.57 -10.89 -12.84
N GLY A 77 16.38 -10.81 -11.78
CA GLY A 77 15.92 -10.75 -10.40
C GLY A 77 15.17 -9.44 -10.11
N PRO A 78 14.27 -9.46 -9.12
CA PRO A 78 13.51 -8.27 -8.73
C PRO A 78 14.36 -7.23 -7.98
N LEU A 79 15.60 -7.58 -7.60
CA LEU A 79 16.50 -6.72 -6.83
C LEU A 79 17.70 -6.31 -7.67
N ALA A 80 17.81 -5.02 -7.95
CA ALA A 80 18.96 -4.42 -8.62
C ALA A 80 19.66 -3.45 -7.66
N LEU A 81 20.97 -3.63 -7.44
CA LEU A 81 21.78 -2.76 -6.60
C LEU A 81 22.73 -1.93 -7.45
N LYS A 82 22.77 -0.62 -7.18
CA LYS A 82 23.81 0.25 -7.67
C LYS A 82 25.02 0.18 -6.72
N TRP A 83 26.00 -0.61 -7.05
CA TRP A 83 27.11 -0.99 -6.18
C TRP A 83 27.85 0.18 -5.54
N ASN A 84 28.04 1.28 -6.27
CA ASN A 84 28.67 2.49 -5.76
C ASN A 84 27.82 3.22 -4.70
N TYR A 85 26.52 2.88 -4.58
CA TYR A 85 25.63 3.46 -3.58
C TYR A 85 25.50 2.58 -2.32
N VAL A 86 25.87 1.31 -2.39
CA VAL A 86 25.76 0.34 -1.29
C VAL A 86 26.35 0.84 0.02
N PRO A 87 27.57 1.47 0.08
CA PRO A 87 28.10 1.99 1.33
C PRO A 87 27.20 3.01 2.03
N LYS A 88 26.47 3.83 1.25
CA LYS A 88 25.53 4.81 1.78
C LYS A 88 24.25 4.17 2.31
N MET A 89 23.93 2.96 1.85
CA MET A 89 22.74 2.21 2.27
C MET A 89 22.95 1.34 3.50
N ILE A 90 24.20 1.12 3.94
CA ILE A 90 24.51 0.26 5.09
C ILE A 90 23.69 0.60 6.35
N PRO A 91 23.53 1.87 6.76
CA PRO A 91 22.73 2.20 7.93
C PRO A 91 21.25 1.83 7.78
N TRP A 92 20.72 1.93 6.57
CA TRP A 92 19.35 1.51 6.27
C TRP A 92 19.24 -0.02 6.26
N PHE A 93 20.15 -0.72 5.59
CA PHE A 93 20.17 -2.18 5.53
C PHE A 93 20.27 -2.82 6.92
N SER A 94 21.13 -2.29 7.79
CA SER A 94 21.25 -2.82 9.15
C SER A 94 19.92 -2.71 9.91
N LYS A 95 19.25 -1.56 9.84
CA LYS A 95 17.92 -1.37 10.43
C LYS A 95 16.87 -2.29 9.80
N PHE A 96 16.89 -2.45 8.48
CA PHE A 96 15.99 -3.35 7.78
C PHE A 96 16.15 -4.79 8.28
N LEU A 97 17.37 -5.32 8.31
CA LEU A 97 17.67 -6.66 8.81
C LEU A 97 17.26 -6.87 10.26
N MET A 98 17.51 -5.89 11.13
CA MET A 98 17.06 -5.94 12.53
C MET A 98 15.53 -5.95 12.69
N ASN A 99 14.79 -5.59 11.66
CA ASN A 99 13.34 -5.62 11.62
C ASN A 99 12.77 -6.86 10.88
N CYS A 100 13.63 -7.72 10.32
CA CYS A 100 13.22 -8.95 9.66
C CYS A 100 12.98 -10.08 10.70
N THR A 101 12.08 -9.84 11.64
CA THR A 101 11.64 -10.83 12.65
C THR A 101 10.15 -11.06 12.53
N ASN A 102 9.67 -12.25 12.90
CA ASN A 102 8.26 -12.60 12.84
C ASN A 102 7.40 -11.61 13.63
N ASP A 103 7.79 -11.25 14.84
CA ASP A 103 7.02 -10.36 15.71
C ASP A 103 6.85 -8.97 15.09
N LYS A 104 7.93 -8.40 14.56
CA LYS A 104 7.89 -7.08 13.92
C LYS A 104 7.12 -7.11 12.60
N MET A 105 7.29 -8.18 11.82
CA MET A 105 6.53 -8.39 10.60
C MET A 105 5.03 -8.48 10.91
N MET A 106 4.64 -9.31 11.87
CA MET A 106 3.23 -9.48 12.29
C MET A 106 2.64 -8.18 12.83
N HIS A 107 3.39 -7.47 13.68
CA HIS A 107 2.96 -6.16 14.20
C HIS A 107 2.70 -5.17 13.06
N THR A 108 3.60 -5.08 12.08
CA THR A 108 3.44 -4.21 10.91
C THR A 108 2.26 -4.66 10.05
N ALA A 109 2.13 -5.95 9.77
CA ALA A 109 1.05 -6.49 8.95
C ALA A 109 -0.33 -6.20 9.58
N LYS A 110 -0.47 -6.40 10.89
CA LYS A 110 -1.71 -6.11 11.62
C LYS A 110 -2.10 -4.62 11.53
N ASN A 111 -1.16 -3.72 11.77
CA ASN A 111 -1.44 -2.27 11.70
C ASN A 111 -1.75 -1.82 10.26
N MET A 112 -1.03 -2.35 9.27
CA MET A 112 -1.32 -2.08 7.86
C MET A 112 -2.70 -2.60 7.45
N HIS A 113 -3.07 -3.80 7.90
CA HIS A 113 -4.38 -4.37 7.62
C HIS A 113 -5.51 -3.47 8.12
N GLN A 114 -5.43 -2.94 9.34
CA GLN A 114 -6.44 -2.03 9.91
C GLN A 114 -6.65 -0.77 9.05
N ILE A 115 -5.58 -0.26 8.42
CA ILE A 115 -5.68 0.90 7.53
C ILE A 115 -6.26 0.50 6.16
N LEU A 116 -5.79 -0.63 5.62
CA LEU A 116 -6.17 -1.06 4.27
C LEU A 116 -7.59 -1.63 4.21
N ASP A 117 -8.08 -2.24 5.28
CA ASP A 117 -9.42 -2.84 5.33
C ASP A 117 -10.53 -1.81 5.09
N GLN A 118 -10.31 -0.57 5.51
CA GLN A 118 -11.25 0.54 5.32
C GLN A 118 -11.13 1.19 3.93
N SER A 119 -10.08 0.87 3.17
CA SER A 119 -9.76 1.61 1.95
C SER A 119 -10.80 1.42 0.83
N LEU A 120 -11.31 0.20 0.64
CA LEU A 120 -12.33 -0.06 -0.38
C LEU A 120 -13.64 0.64 -0.03
N LEU A 121 -14.10 0.56 1.21
CA LEU A 121 -15.31 1.25 1.66
C LEU A 121 -15.19 2.77 1.45
N ALA A 122 -14.00 3.32 1.69
CA ALA A 122 -13.75 4.73 1.44
C ALA A 122 -13.78 5.08 -0.06
N TYR A 123 -13.27 4.20 -0.91
CA TYR A 123 -13.38 4.40 -2.37
C TYR A 123 -14.83 4.26 -2.85
N ASP A 124 -15.58 3.27 -2.36
CA ASP A 124 -16.99 3.10 -2.71
C ASP A 124 -17.79 4.38 -2.41
N GLU A 125 -17.58 5.00 -1.24
CA GLU A 125 -18.20 6.28 -0.87
C GLU A 125 -17.86 7.43 -1.84
N LEU A 126 -16.63 7.46 -2.39
CA LEU A 126 -16.24 8.48 -3.39
C LEU A 126 -16.80 8.15 -4.76
N PHE A 127 -16.91 6.88 -5.11
CA PHE A 127 -17.36 6.40 -6.40
C PHE A 127 -18.86 6.57 -6.62
N GLU A 128 -19.66 6.69 -5.57
CA GLU A 128 -21.08 7.05 -5.66
C GLU A 128 -21.33 8.41 -6.34
N GLU A 129 -20.34 9.30 -6.32
CA GLU A 129 -20.46 10.66 -6.85
C GLU A 129 -19.78 10.85 -8.22
N ILE A 130 -19.13 9.80 -8.75
CA ILE A 130 -18.31 9.88 -9.95
C ILE A 130 -18.78 8.80 -10.94
N ASP A 131 -18.95 9.19 -12.20
CA ASP A 131 -19.16 8.20 -13.25
C ASP A 131 -17.84 7.47 -13.54
N LEU A 132 -17.83 6.17 -13.25
CA LEU A 132 -16.67 5.29 -13.39
C LEU A 132 -16.83 4.27 -14.50
N GLU A 133 -17.84 4.42 -15.35
CA GLU A 133 -18.09 3.46 -16.44
C GLU A 133 -16.83 3.31 -17.32
N GLY A 134 -16.34 2.08 -17.43
CA GLY A 134 -15.12 1.75 -18.17
C GLY A 134 -13.78 2.13 -17.51
N LEU A 135 -13.80 2.75 -16.31
CA LEU A 135 -12.57 3.13 -15.59
C LEU A 135 -12.23 2.17 -14.43
N VAL A 136 -13.23 1.57 -13.81
CA VAL A 136 -13.03 0.64 -12.68
C VAL A 136 -13.79 -0.64 -12.93
N GLU A 137 -13.10 -1.75 -12.77
CA GLU A 137 -13.67 -3.09 -12.89
C GLU A 137 -13.46 -3.88 -11.59
N ASN A 138 -14.48 -4.60 -11.15
CA ASN A 138 -14.41 -5.44 -9.94
C ASN A 138 -14.30 -6.93 -10.33
N ASN A 139 -13.21 -7.28 -10.99
CA ASN A 139 -12.97 -8.65 -11.51
C ASN A 139 -12.19 -9.54 -10.52
N GLY A 140 -11.82 -9.02 -9.36
CA GLY A 140 -10.99 -9.71 -8.39
C GLY A 140 -9.53 -9.84 -8.82
N ILE A 141 -8.74 -10.58 -8.06
CA ILE A 141 -7.31 -10.79 -8.28
C ILE A 141 -7.01 -12.28 -8.32
N LEU A 142 -6.37 -12.74 -9.38
CA LEU A 142 -5.86 -14.10 -9.48
C LEU A 142 -4.39 -14.14 -9.05
N TYR A 143 -4.11 -14.82 -7.94
CA TYR A 143 -2.75 -15.11 -7.53
C TYR A 143 -2.32 -16.47 -8.07
N VAL A 144 -1.17 -16.51 -8.76
CA VAL A 144 -0.59 -17.72 -9.31
C VAL A 144 0.76 -17.99 -8.67
N TRP A 145 0.96 -19.19 -8.15
CA TRP A 145 2.23 -19.64 -7.56
C TRP A 145 2.79 -20.83 -8.30
N ASN A 146 4.10 -20.89 -8.40
CA ASN A 146 4.82 -22.07 -8.81
C ASN A 146 4.91 -23.04 -7.62
N GLU A 147 4.93 -24.34 -7.87
CA GLU A 147 5.07 -25.39 -6.83
C GLU A 147 6.28 -25.17 -5.90
N LYS A 148 7.36 -24.56 -6.41
CA LYS A 148 8.54 -24.22 -5.62
C LYS A 148 8.31 -23.12 -4.57
N ASN A 149 7.18 -22.40 -4.66
CA ASN A 149 6.86 -21.24 -3.81
C ASN A 149 5.69 -21.50 -2.84
N LEU A 150 5.47 -22.76 -2.44
CA LEU A 150 4.38 -23.14 -1.53
C LEU A 150 4.40 -22.36 -0.20
N LYS A 151 5.57 -22.10 0.37
CA LYS A 151 5.70 -21.29 1.60
C LYS A 151 5.16 -19.86 1.42
N SER A 152 5.42 -19.24 0.28
CA SER A 152 4.88 -17.91 -0.02
C SER A 152 3.37 -17.93 -0.21
N ARG A 153 2.81 -19.03 -0.75
CA ARG A 153 1.38 -19.27 -0.85
C ARG A 153 0.74 -19.39 0.54
N GLU A 154 1.27 -20.26 1.39
CA GLU A 154 0.76 -20.46 2.76
C GLU A 154 0.77 -19.16 3.54
N LEU A 155 1.83 -18.38 3.43
CA LEU A 155 1.94 -17.07 4.03
C LEU A 155 0.86 -16.12 3.51
N ALA A 156 0.69 -15.99 2.19
CA ALA A 156 -0.33 -15.14 1.58
C ALA A 156 -1.75 -15.56 2.01
N VAL A 157 -2.03 -16.86 2.03
CA VAL A 157 -3.32 -17.40 2.46
C VAL A 157 -3.56 -17.13 3.95
N SER A 158 -2.56 -17.32 4.82
CA SER A 158 -2.71 -17.06 6.26
C SER A 158 -3.06 -15.59 6.56
N TYR A 159 -2.53 -14.65 5.76
CA TYR A 159 -2.83 -13.22 5.93
C TYR A 159 -4.21 -12.82 5.39
N THR A 160 -4.69 -13.46 4.33
CA THR A 160 -6.06 -13.24 3.86
C THR A 160 -7.09 -13.82 4.84
N HIS A 161 -6.72 -14.86 5.60
CA HIS A 161 -7.57 -15.46 6.64
C HIS A 161 -7.56 -14.71 7.99
N LEU A 162 -6.64 -13.80 8.25
CA LEU A 162 -6.71 -12.91 9.42
C LEU A 162 -8.05 -12.15 9.46
N ARG A 163 -8.60 -11.81 8.29
CA ARG A 163 -9.93 -11.21 8.16
C ARG A 163 -11.07 -12.13 8.61
N ALA A 164 -10.96 -13.43 8.36
CA ALA A 164 -12.02 -14.39 8.69
C ALA A 164 -12.13 -14.63 10.21
N HIS A 165 -11.03 -14.51 10.95
CA HIS A 165 -11.02 -14.73 12.40
C HIS A 165 -11.51 -13.51 13.20
N GLU A 166 -11.34 -12.29 12.70
CA GLU A 166 -11.85 -11.09 13.39
C GLU A 166 -13.37 -10.88 13.17
N THR A 167 -13.93 -11.41 12.09
CA THR A 167 -15.38 -11.32 11.81
C THR A 167 -16.22 -12.32 12.61
N ILE A 168 -15.60 -13.34 13.24
CA ILE A 168 -16.27 -14.36 14.05
C ILE A 168 -16.26 -13.99 15.55
N ALA A 169 -15.54 -12.97 15.95
CA ALA A 169 -15.33 -12.57 17.35
C ALA A 169 -16.20 -11.39 17.82
N ASN A 170 -17.23 -10.98 17.06
CA ASN A 170 -18.23 -9.98 17.46
C ASN A 170 -19.65 -10.55 17.47
#